data_436178d1f9589522fec90d492882a084
#
_entry.id   436178d1f9589522fec90d492882a084
#
_cell.length_a   1.000
_cell.length_b   1.000
_cell.length_c   1.000
_cell.angle_alpha   90.00
_cell.angle_beta   90.00
_cell.angle_gamma   90.00
#
_symmetry.space_group_name_H-M   'P 1'
#
loop_
_entity.id
_entity.type
_entity.pdbx_description
1 polymer ?
#
loop_
_entity_poly.entity_id
_entity_poly.type
_entity_poly.pdbx_seq_one_letter_code
_entity_poly.pdbx_strand_id
1 'polypeptide(L)'
;TGRDILGELQPTINLVKGGIGQVDGLLAQVNGGLAQVAGGLTQAEAGLAQVNGAIAQLEAADPNSDQLPGLRTQQAGILGQQQGLLAQQTELTGQKGQLDAQRAEFSGQLAGMQTSLPQLYAGTARYIFEYPEDIQLYGVSFNTEIGSTGISLQGEVSYRRDVPLQVDDVELLLAGLTPSNPALGNIGLIPVVDTNGDGVPDMGNPAWQGRSMTQLGQQDFNSYVRGYRKFEVWQPQMTVVKMFGPAIGAQQWVIVGEVAATLVPDLPDKDVLRFDGPGTALSGDPLAPAILATSGHATDRFEPASAFADDFSWGYRLAARIDYTDVIGGVNLSPAIAFAHDVEGNTPLPLGNFHEDRMSVTVGVTATYQNSWQGTVKYTEFFGNEDYNLMYDRDFLQAMVQYSF
;
A
#
# COMPACT_ATOMS: atom_id res chain seq x y z
N THR A 1 7.36 -13.76 5.49
CA THR A 1 7.14 -12.86 6.65
C THR A 1 8.46 -12.56 7.36
N GLY A 2 8.46 -11.48 8.16
CA GLY A 2 9.63 -11.08 8.95
C GLY A 2 9.81 -11.89 10.26
N ARG A 3 10.92 -11.60 10.96
CA ARG A 3 11.24 -12.17 12.28
C ARG A 3 10.35 -11.56 13.36
N ASP A 4 10.19 -12.27 14.48
CA ASP A 4 9.51 -11.75 15.67
C ASP A 4 10.39 -10.72 16.43
N ILE A 5 10.59 -9.57 15.82
CA ILE A 5 11.35 -8.45 16.40
C ILE A 5 10.67 -7.93 17.69
N LEU A 6 9.33 -7.99 17.76
CA LEU A 6 8.62 -7.57 18.96
C LEU A 6 8.94 -8.49 20.14
N GLY A 7 8.89 -9.81 19.93
CA GLY A 7 9.28 -10.78 20.95
C GLY A 7 10.73 -10.61 21.41
N GLU A 8 11.64 -10.32 20.50
CA GLU A 8 13.04 -10.06 20.81
C GLU A 8 13.23 -8.79 21.64
N LEU A 9 12.46 -7.73 21.40
CA LEU A 9 12.54 -6.46 22.14
C LEU A 9 11.65 -6.41 23.38
N GLN A 10 10.74 -7.36 23.57
CA GLN A 10 9.77 -7.35 24.67
C GLN A 10 10.42 -7.24 26.06
N PRO A 11 11.55 -7.91 26.37
CA PRO A 11 12.23 -7.72 27.66
C PRO A 11 12.68 -6.28 27.88
N THR A 12 13.23 -5.63 26.85
CA THR A 12 13.67 -4.23 26.92
C THR A 12 12.49 -3.27 27.10
N ILE A 13 11.40 -3.49 26.36
CA ILE A 13 10.15 -2.73 26.49
C ILE A 13 9.59 -2.84 27.92
N ASN A 14 9.58 -4.05 28.48
CA ASN A 14 9.11 -4.27 29.86
C ASN A 14 10.00 -3.58 30.90
N LEU A 15 11.32 -3.56 30.67
CA LEU A 15 12.25 -2.86 31.55
C LEU A 15 11.97 -1.34 31.55
N VAL A 16 11.78 -0.73 30.38
CA VAL A 16 11.47 0.71 30.26
C VAL A 16 10.12 1.03 30.87
N LYS A 17 9.09 0.21 30.64
CA LYS A 17 7.76 0.35 31.26
C LYS A 17 7.85 0.23 32.77
N GLY A 18 8.65 -0.69 33.27
CA GLY A 18 8.93 -0.83 34.71
C GLY A 18 9.58 0.42 35.29
N GLY A 19 10.54 1.01 34.58
CA GLY A 19 11.16 2.29 34.93
C GLY A 19 10.15 3.43 35.04
N ILE A 20 9.26 3.57 34.07
CA ILE A 20 8.17 4.56 34.10
C ILE A 20 7.29 4.35 35.36
N GLY A 21 6.87 3.11 35.63
CA GLY A 21 6.05 2.81 36.78
C GLY A 21 6.71 3.15 38.13
N GLN A 22 8.03 2.95 38.24
CA GLN A 22 8.80 3.35 39.43
C GLN A 22 8.83 4.88 39.59
N VAL A 23 9.07 5.60 38.51
CA VAL A 23 9.09 7.08 38.52
C VAL A 23 7.70 7.62 38.86
N ASP A 24 6.63 7.05 38.31
CA ASP A 24 5.25 7.44 38.65
C ASP A 24 4.93 7.22 40.13
N GLY A 25 5.42 6.12 40.72
CA GLY A 25 5.31 5.88 42.17
C GLY A 25 6.03 6.94 43.02
N LEU A 26 7.24 7.32 42.62
CA LEU A 26 8.01 8.38 43.29
C LEU A 26 7.35 9.76 43.11
N LEU A 27 6.81 10.07 41.97
CA LEU A 27 6.05 11.30 41.67
C LEU A 27 4.80 11.38 42.59
N ALA A 28 4.10 10.27 42.79
CA ALA A 28 2.96 10.23 43.69
C ALA A 28 3.35 10.57 45.13
N GLN A 29 4.49 10.05 45.62
CA GLN A 29 5.02 10.37 46.94
C GLN A 29 5.41 11.84 47.09
N VAL A 30 6.13 12.41 46.08
CA VAL A 30 6.52 13.82 46.09
C VAL A 30 5.29 14.73 46.02
N ASN A 31 4.29 14.42 45.22
CA ASN A 31 3.04 15.18 45.13
C ASN A 31 2.27 15.11 46.46
N GLY A 32 2.27 13.96 47.13
CA GLY A 32 1.73 13.82 48.49
C GLY A 32 2.43 14.73 49.52
N GLY A 33 3.78 14.75 49.46
CA GLY A 33 4.58 15.65 50.29
C GLY A 33 4.31 17.14 50.03
N LEU A 34 4.20 17.53 48.75
CA LEU A 34 3.81 18.90 48.36
C LEU A 34 2.44 19.29 48.87
N ALA A 35 1.47 18.39 48.83
CA ALA A 35 0.13 18.63 49.39
C ALA A 35 0.16 18.85 50.89
N GLN A 36 0.97 18.07 51.64
CA GLN A 36 1.14 18.25 53.06
C GLN A 36 1.81 19.60 53.41
N VAL A 37 2.84 19.99 52.69
CA VAL A 37 3.51 21.27 52.86
C VAL A 37 2.57 22.43 52.56
N ALA A 38 1.77 22.33 51.51
CA ALA A 38 0.76 23.35 51.14
C ALA A 38 -0.29 23.50 52.26
N GLY A 39 -0.76 22.39 52.86
CA GLY A 39 -1.67 22.40 54.01
C GLY A 39 -1.02 23.07 55.21
N GLY A 40 0.26 22.76 55.49
CA GLY A 40 1.03 23.40 56.59
C GLY A 40 1.20 24.91 56.38
N LEU A 41 1.49 25.35 55.14
CA LEU A 41 1.59 26.78 54.78
C LEU A 41 0.24 27.51 55.03
N THR A 42 -0.87 26.94 54.62
CA THR A 42 -2.20 27.50 54.84
C THR A 42 -2.51 27.64 56.32
N GLN A 43 -2.12 26.67 57.14
CA GLN A 43 -2.28 26.74 58.63
C GLN A 43 -1.37 27.82 59.23
N ALA A 44 -0.12 27.93 58.77
CA ALA A 44 0.79 28.98 59.24
C ALA A 44 0.30 30.40 58.87
N GLU A 45 -0.24 30.58 57.68
CA GLU A 45 -0.83 31.83 57.23
C GLU A 45 -2.06 32.21 58.09
N ALA A 46 -2.93 31.27 58.35
CA ALA A 46 -4.08 31.47 59.22
C ALA A 46 -3.66 31.84 60.66
N GLY A 47 -2.67 31.14 61.19
CA GLY A 47 -2.09 31.43 62.49
C GLY A 47 -1.45 32.82 62.58
N LEU A 48 -0.69 33.22 61.52
CA LEU A 48 -0.13 34.55 61.42
C LEU A 48 -1.20 35.64 61.38
N ALA A 49 -2.25 35.42 60.58
CA ALA A 49 -3.36 36.37 60.51
C ALA A 49 -4.04 36.60 61.86
N GLN A 50 -4.24 35.52 62.64
CA GLN A 50 -4.82 35.55 63.98
C GLN A 50 -3.93 36.30 64.99
N VAL A 51 -2.64 35.97 65.01
CA VAL A 51 -1.67 36.63 65.88
C VAL A 51 -1.47 38.10 65.55
N ASN A 52 -1.40 38.43 64.23
CA ASN A 52 -1.30 39.82 63.77
C ASN A 52 -2.53 40.63 64.17
N GLY A 53 -3.75 40.04 64.06
CA GLY A 53 -4.98 40.65 64.50
C GLY A 53 -4.98 40.92 65.98
N ALA A 54 -4.52 39.96 66.79
CA ALA A 54 -4.40 40.14 68.26
C ALA A 54 -3.37 41.22 68.65
N ILE A 55 -2.22 41.26 68.00
CA ILE A 55 -1.20 42.31 68.20
C ILE A 55 -1.82 43.69 67.83
N ALA A 56 -2.47 43.85 66.71
CA ALA A 56 -3.05 45.15 66.27
C ALA A 56 -4.15 45.63 67.24
N GLN A 57 -5.01 44.71 67.72
CA GLN A 57 -6.03 45.05 68.71
C GLN A 57 -5.42 45.51 70.03
N LEU A 58 -4.38 44.80 70.51
CA LEU A 58 -3.75 45.11 71.75
C LEU A 58 -2.93 46.42 71.70
N GLU A 59 -2.19 46.65 70.58
CA GLU A 59 -1.47 47.90 70.38
C GLU A 59 -2.41 49.11 70.27
N ALA A 60 -3.64 48.94 69.74
CA ALA A 60 -4.65 50.00 69.67
C ALA A 60 -5.26 50.28 71.05
N ALA A 61 -5.37 49.28 71.91
CA ALA A 61 -6.01 49.39 73.29
C ALA A 61 -4.99 49.81 74.37
N ASP A 62 -3.79 49.23 74.37
CA ASP A 62 -2.70 49.45 75.30
C ASP A 62 -1.34 49.16 74.68
N PRO A 63 -0.66 50.19 74.10
CA PRO A 63 0.62 50.02 73.42
C PRO A 63 1.76 49.51 74.32
N ASN A 64 1.61 49.54 75.64
CA ASN A 64 2.61 49.11 76.59
C ASN A 64 2.25 47.78 77.24
N SER A 65 1.27 47.09 76.78
CA SER A 65 0.80 45.84 77.35
C SER A 65 1.90 44.77 77.47
N ASP A 66 2.07 44.17 78.64
CA ASP A 66 3.01 43.07 78.97
C ASP A 66 2.75 41.80 78.10
N GLN A 67 1.62 41.71 77.37
CA GLN A 67 1.28 40.57 76.52
C GLN A 67 1.90 40.69 75.11
N LEU A 68 2.23 41.90 74.63
CA LEU A 68 2.79 42.15 73.36
C LEU A 68 4.09 41.40 73.04
N PRO A 69 5.08 41.29 73.97
CA PRO A 69 6.29 40.53 73.69
C PRO A 69 6.00 39.05 73.51
N GLY A 70 5.01 38.44 74.20
CA GLY A 70 4.60 37.06 74.00
C GLY A 70 4.00 36.80 72.64
N LEU A 71 3.09 37.65 72.14
CA LEU A 71 2.47 37.55 70.86
C LEU A 71 3.50 37.72 69.72
N ARG A 72 4.44 38.66 69.87
CA ARG A 72 5.53 38.83 68.87
C ARG A 72 6.49 37.63 68.84
N THR A 73 6.72 37.00 69.98
CA THR A 73 7.50 35.73 70.01
C THR A 73 6.74 34.62 69.30
N GLN A 74 5.42 34.52 69.50
CA GLN A 74 4.57 33.52 68.79
C GLN A 74 4.54 33.84 67.26
N GLN A 75 4.42 35.09 66.87
CA GLN A 75 4.52 35.52 65.47
C GLN A 75 5.83 35.08 64.84
N ALA A 76 6.98 35.35 65.51
CA ALA A 76 8.30 34.95 65.01
C ALA A 76 8.45 33.42 64.89
N GLY A 77 7.83 32.64 65.80
CA GLY A 77 7.81 31.18 65.74
C GLY A 77 7.05 30.68 64.51
N ILE A 78 5.88 31.25 64.23
CA ILE A 78 5.06 30.86 63.03
C ILE A 78 5.79 31.26 61.74
N LEU A 79 6.42 32.42 61.70
CA LEU A 79 7.23 32.86 60.52
C LEU A 79 8.42 31.90 60.28
N GLY A 80 9.10 31.45 61.34
CA GLY A 80 10.17 30.42 61.22
C GLY A 80 9.63 29.10 60.69
N GLN A 81 8.44 28.67 61.15
CA GLN A 81 7.80 27.49 60.62
C GLN A 81 7.41 27.63 59.16
N GLN A 82 6.87 28.77 58.74
CA GLN A 82 6.53 29.08 57.38
C GLN A 82 7.77 29.04 56.47
N GLN A 83 8.89 29.62 56.91
CA GLN A 83 10.17 29.57 56.14
C GLN A 83 10.67 28.13 56.00
N GLY A 84 10.56 27.29 57.01
CA GLY A 84 10.91 25.88 56.91
C GLY A 84 10.06 25.10 55.92
N LEU A 85 8.76 25.37 55.91
CA LEU A 85 7.82 24.77 54.96
C LEU A 85 8.09 25.23 53.53
N LEU A 86 8.42 26.49 53.29
CA LEU A 86 8.80 27.01 51.95
C LEU A 86 10.10 26.40 51.42
N ALA A 87 11.09 26.20 52.31
CA ALA A 87 12.32 25.49 51.95
C ALA A 87 12.04 24.04 51.55
N GLN A 88 11.19 23.34 52.32
CA GLN A 88 10.78 21.97 51.96
C GLN A 88 9.96 21.92 50.65
N GLN A 89 9.10 22.89 50.41
CA GLN A 89 8.37 23.01 49.14
C GLN A 89 9.32 23.13 47.95
N THR A 90 10.35 23.98 48.10
CA THR A 90 11.35 24.20 47.09
C THR A 90 12.12 22.92 46.76
N GLU A 91 12.54 22.19 47.79
CA GLU A 91 13.24 20.91 47.61
C GLU A 91 12.37 19.86 46.92
N LEU A 92 11.11 19.66 47.37
CA LEU A 92 10.17 18.72 46.75
C LEU A 92 9.84 19.11 45.31
N THR A 93 9.71 20.41 45.01
CA THR A 93 9.50 20.89 43.63
C THR A 93 10.71 20.59 42.75
N GLY A 94 11.91 20.72 43.27
CA GLY A 94 13.14 20.33 42.57
C GLY A 94 13.21 18.82 42.28
N GLN A 95 12.87 17.99 43.29
CA GLN A 95 12.79 16.53 43.10
C GLN A 95 11.72 16.14 42.06
N LYS A 96 10.55 16.79 42.13
CA LYS A 96 9.50 16.59 41.11
C LYS A 96 10.00 16.88 39.70
N GLY A 97 10.68 18.01 39.50
CA GLY A 97 11.25 18.37 38.18
C GLY A 97 12.24 17.34 37.64
N GLN A 98 13.09 16.77 38.51
CA GLN A 98 14.02 15.71 38.11
C GLN A 98 13.28 14.41 37.74
N LEU A 99 12.25 14.02 38.49
CA LEU A 99 11.46 12.84 38.19
C LEU A 99 10.62 13.00 36.94
N ASP A 100 10.04 14.18 36.71
CA ASP A 100 9.32 14.49 35.43
C ASP A 100 10.26 14.40 34.23
N ALA A 101 11.50 14.89 34.32
CA ALA A 101 12.49 14.76 33.27
C ALA A 101 12.87 13.30 33.00
N GLN A 102 13.08 12.51 34.06
CA GLN A 102 13.39 11.08 33.93
C GLN A 102 12.23 10.28 33.32
N ARG A 103 11.00 10.61 33.71
CA ARG A 103 9.77 10.04 33.08
C ARG A 103 9.68 10.35 31.61
N ALA A 104 9.96 11.60 31.22
CA ALA A 104 9.98 12.01 29.82
C ALA A 104 11.04 11.27 29.02
N GLU A 105 12.24 11.04 29.58
CA GLU A 105 13.28 10.26 28.94
C GLU A 105 12.85 8.81 28.68
N PHE A 106 12.33 8.10 29.67
CA PHE A 106 11.83 6.74 29.49
C PHE A 106 10.66 6.66 28.52
N SER A 107 9.76 7.64 28.55
CA SER A 107 8.64 7.73 27.61
C SER A 107 9.15 7.96 26.18
N GLY A 108 10.17 8.79 26.00
CA GLY A 108 10.84 9.02 24.71
C GLY A 108 11.53 7.78 24.18
N GLN A 109 12.23 7.03 25.06
CA GLN A 109 12.84 5.74 24.68
C GLN A 109 11.79 4.73 24.21
N LEU A 110 10.67 4.60 24.95
CA LEU A 110 9.58 3.71 24.59
C LEU A 110 8.97 4.10 23.24
N ALA A 111 8.68 5.38 23.05
CA ALA A 111 8.15 5.89 21.77
C ALA A 111 9.11 5.65 20.61
N GLY A 112 10.42 5.87 20.79
CA GLY A 112 11.45 5.60 19.79
C GLY A 112 11.51 4.11 19.39
N MET A 113 11.46 3.20 20.37
CA MET A 113 11.39 1.76 20.10
C MET A 113 10.12 1.41 19.32
N GLN A 114 8.97 1.93 19.73
CA GLN A 114 7.69 1.69 19.07
C GLN A 114 7.69 2.18 17.62
N THR A 115 8.25 3.36 17.35
CA THR A 115 8.32 3.94 16.00
C THR A 115 9.26 3.15 15.08
N SER A 116 10.34 2.56 15.62
CA SER A 116 11.30 1.80 14.82
C SER A 116 10.90 0.35 14.54
N LEU A 117 10.01 -0.24 15.33
CA LEU A 117 9.58 -1.64 15.20
C LEU A 117 9.11 -2.02 13.80
N PRO A 118 8.27 -1.23 13.11
CA PRO A 118 7.80 -1.54 11.78
C PRO A 118 8.91 -1.65 10.75
N GLN A 119 9.84 -0.70 10.79
CA GLN A 119 10.98 -0.68 9.87
C GLN A 119 11.93 -1.85 10.15
N LEU A 120 12.17 -2.15 11.42
CA LEU A 120 12.98 -3.30 11.83
C LEU A 120 12.34 -4.61 11.38
N TYR A 121 11.03 -4.77 11.55
CA TYR A 121 10.29 -5.93 11.08
C TYR A 121 10.36 -6.05 9.56
N ALA A 122 10.00 -5.00 8.82
CA ALA A 122 10.03 -4.98 7.36
C ALA A 122 11.43 -5.29 6.81
N GLY A 123 12.49 -4.79 7.47
CA GLY A 123 13.87 -5.09 7.10
C GLY A 123 14.29 -6.56 7.27
N THR A 124 13.51 -7.37 8.00
CA THR A 124 13.75 -8.82 8.14
C THR A 124 12.91 -9.67 7.20
N ALA A 125 11.86 -9.11 6.60
CA ALA A 125 11.06 -9.78 5.60
C ALA A 125 11.87 -9.98 4.31
N ARG A 126 11.61 -11.08 3.61
CA ARG A 126 12.28 -11.40 2.34
C ARG A 126 11.25 -11.64 1.26
N TYR A 127 11.52 -11.08 0.10
CA TYR A 127 10.81 -11.37 -1.13
C TYR A 127 11.60 -12.42 -1.92
N ILE A 128 10.92 -13.45 -2.43
CA ILE A 128 11.53 -14.57 -3.13
C ILE A 128 10.83 -14.70 -4.48
N PHE A 129 11.63 -14.72 -5.56
CA PHE A 129 11.13 -15.08 -6.89
C PHE A 129 11.17 -16.59 -7.03
N GLU A 130 10.03 -17.17 -7.39
CA GLU A 130 9.92 -18.61 -7.65
C GLU A 130 9.57 -18.84 -9.12
N TYR A 131 10.14 -19.88 -9.67
CA TYR A 131 9.88 -20.35 -11.03
C TYR A 131 9.33 -21.78 -10.94
N PRO A 132 8.01 -21.94 -10.73
CA PRO A 132 7.41 -23.27 -10.61
C PRO A 132 7.66 -24.12 -11.85
N GLU A 133 8.06 -25.37 -11.62
CA GLU A 133 8.33 -26.35 -12.65
C GLU A 133 7.14 -27.28 -12.87
N ASP A 134 7.28 -28.22 -13.83
CA ASP A 134 6.31 -29.27 -14.16
C ASP A 134 4.98 -28.75 -14.78
N ILE A 135 5.03 -27.62 -15.49
CA ILE A 135 3.88 -27.14 -16.27
C ILE A 135 3.73 -28.04 -17.50
N GLN A 136 2.57 -28.66 -17.63
CA GLN A 136 2.24 -29.49 -18.78
C GLN A 136 1.49 -28.69 -19.83
N LEU A 137 1.90 -28.80 -21.11
CA LEU A 137 1.26 -28.17 -22.25
C LEU A 137 0.80 -29.21 -23.26
N TYR A 138 -0.45 -29.14 -23.65
CA TYR A 138 -1.04 -29.92 -24.73
C TYR A 138 -1.64 -28.96 -25.75
N GLY A 139 -1.48 -29.27 -27.04
CA GLY A 139 -1.99 -28.41 -28.11
C GLY A 139 -2.49 -29.23 -29.29
N VAL A 140 -3.53 -28.74 -29.92
CA VAL A 140 -4.05 -29.25 -31.19
C VAL A 140 -4.26 -28.10 -32.14
N SER A 141 -3.76 -28.21 -33.37
CA SER A 141 -3.92 -27.19 -34.39
C SER A 141 -4.41 -27.80 -35.70
N PHE A 142 -5.07 -26.98 -36.49
CA PHE A 142 -5.47 -27.32 -37.85
C PHE A 142 -5.25 -26.17 -38.80
N ASN A 143 -5.08 -26.49 -40.06
CA ASN A 143 -5.04 -25.53 -41.17
C ASN A 143 -5.81 -26.13 -42.33
N THR A 144 -6.77 -25.39 -42.87
CA THR A 144 -7.62 -25.85 -43.96
C THR A 144 -8.02 -24.69 -44.86
N GLU A 145 -8.42 -25.01 -46.07
CA GLU A 145 -9.02 -24.08 -47.01
C GLU A 145 -10.53 -24.35 -47.09
N ILE A 146 -11.34 -23.30 -47.10
CA ILE A 146 -12.82 -23.45 -47.16
C ILE A 146 -13.24 -23.59 -48.60
N GLY A 147 -13.33 -24.81 -49.07
CA GLY A 147 -13.76 -25.14 -50.44
C GLY A 147 -12.99 -24.36 -51.51
N SER A 148 -13.71 -23.81 -52.50
CA SER A 148 -13.14 -22.98 -53.56
C SER A 148 -13.21 -21.47 -53.27
N THR A 149 -13.41 -21.08 -52.00
CA THR A 149 -13.65 -19.68 -51.62
C THR A 149 -12.37 -18.84 -51.56
N GLY A 150 -11.19 -19.49 -51.53
CA GLY A 150 -9.88 -18.86 -51.31
C GLY A 150 -9.78 -18.29 -49.87
N ILE A 151 -10.53 -18.83 -48.92
CA ILE A 151 -10.42 -18.53 -47.52
C ILE A 151 -9.61 -19.65 -46.85
N SER A 152 -8.49 -19.27 -46.25
CA SER A 152 -7.74 -20.15 -45.36
C SER A 152 -8.17 -19.96 -43.91
N LEU A 153 -8.44 -21.05 -43.25
CA LEU A 153 -8.83 -21.12 -41.82
C LEU A 153 -7.78 -21.88 -41.07
N GLN A 154 -7.25 -21.26 -40.01
CA GLN A 154 -6.31 -21.87 -39.10
C GLN A 154 -6.86 -21.79 -37.68
N GLY A 155 -6.68 -22.81 -36.90
CA GLY A 155 -7.12 -22.80 -35.50
C GLY A 155 -6.16 -23.61 -34.64
N GLU A 156 -6.08 -23.18 -33.39
CA GLU A 156 -5.29 -23.85 -32.36
C GLU A 156 -6.05 -23.77 -31.05
N VAL A 157 -5.95 -24.84 -30.28
CA VAL A 157 -6.37 -24.88 -28.87
C VAL A 157 -5.21 -25.41 -28.08
N SER A 158 -4.71 -24.62 -27.12
CA SER A 158 -3.74 -25.05 -26.14
C SER A 158 -4.40 -25.23 -24.78
N TYR A 159 -3.97 -26.26 -24.07
CA TYR A 159 -4.34 -26.55 -22.68
C TYR A 159 -3.07 -26.67 -21.86
N ARG A 160 -3.01 -25.89 -20.80
CA ARG A 160 -1.89 -25.92 -19.84
C ARG A 160 -2.40 -26.29 -18.48
N ARG A 161 -1.68 -27.18 -17.81
CA ARG A 161 -1.95 -27.61 -16.45
C ARG A 161 -0.88 -27.10 -15.52
N ASP A 162 -1.27 -26.82 -14.28
CA ASP A 162 -0.38 -26.35 -13.21
C ASP A 162 0.29 -24.99 -13.51
N VAL A 163 -0.40 -24.10 -14.26
CA VAL A 163 0.10 -22.76 -14.55
C VAL A 163 0.06 -21.91 -13.29
N PRO A 164 1.21 -21.38 -12.84
CA PRO A 164 1.26 -20.48 -11.70
C PRO A 164 0.72 -19.11 -12.11
N LEU A 165 -0.37 -18.67 -11.47
CA LEU A 165 -0.92 -17.34 -11.62
C LEU A 165 -0.62 -16.51 -10.37
N GLN A 166 -0.23 -15.25 -10.56
CA GLN A 166 0.21 -14.34 -9.53
C GLN A 166 -0.99 -13.84 -8.72
N VAL A 167 -0.98 -14.08 -7.42
CA VAL A 167 -1.89 -13.43 -6.48
C VAL A 167 -1.54 -11.95 -6.41
N ASP A 168 -2.55 -11.09 -6.25
CA ASP A 168 -2.38 -9.65 -6.04
C ASP A 168 -1.17 -9.37 -5.12
N ASP A 169 -0.18 -8.67 -5.65
CA ASP A 169 1.11 -8.47 -4.98
C ASP A 169 0.97 -7.58 -3.74
N VAL A 170 -0.03 -6.70 -3.71
CA VAL A 170 -0.35 -5.88 -2.53
C VAL A 170 -1.00 -6.73 -1.43
N GLU A 171 -1.86 -7.70 -1.80
CA GLU A 171 -2.38 -8.69 -0.85
C GLU A 171 -1.25 -9.51 -0.22
N LEU A 172 -0.25 -9.90 -1.01
CA LEU A 172 0.92 -10.61 -0.55
C LEU A 172 1.78 -9.75 0.38
N LEU A 173 1.98 -8.47 0.05
CA LEU A 173 2.68 -7.51 0.89
C LEU A 173 1.97 -7.35 2.24
N LEU A 174 0.66 -7.13 2.22
CA LEU A 174 -0.16 -7.00 3.43
C LEU A 174 -0.13 -8.29 4.27
N ALA A 175 -0.20 -9.46 3.63
CA ALA A 175 -0.03 -10.74 4.33
C ALA A 175 1.33 -10.83 5.05
N GLY A 176 2.38 -10.33 4.42
CA GLY A 176 3.71 -10.23 5.02
C GLY A 176 3.75 -9.36 6.28
N LEU A 177 2.84 -8.40 6.42
CA LEU A 177 2.75 -7.48 7.57
C LEU A 177 1.84 -8.00 8.69
N THR A 178 0.97 -8.99 8.42
CA THR A 178 0.00 -9.48 9.41
C THR A 178 0.58 -10.02 10.71
N PRO A 179 1.77 -10.67 10.77
CA PRO A 179 2.33 -11.14 12.04
C PRO A 179 2.59 -10.02 13.04
N SER A 180 2.93 -8.83 12.55
CA SER A 180 3.18 -7.66 13.38
C SER A 180 1.88 -6.89 13.74
N ASN A 181 0.76 -7.22 13.09
CA ASN A 181 -0.49 -6.48 13.20
C ASN A 181 -1.08 -6.44 14.63
N PRO A 182 -1.19 -7.53 15.41
CA PRO A 182 -1.69 -7.45 16.78
C PRO A 182 -0.82 -6.59 17.68
N ALA A 183 0.47 -6.52 17.38
CA ALA A 183 1.45 -5.72 18.08
C ALA A 183 1.50 -4.28 17.55
N LEU A 184 1.26 -4.09 16.27
CA LEU A 184 1.31 -2.81 15.55
C LEU A 184 0.01 -2.01 15.69
N GLY A 185 -1.15 -2.65 15.93
CA GLY A 185 -2.38 -1.96 16.34
C GLY A 185 -2.19 -1.12 17.62
N ASN A 186 -1.24 -1.51 18.46
CA ASN A 186 -0.81 -0.74 19.63
C ASN A 186 0.37 0.22 19.36
N ILE A 187 0.96 0.23 18.15
CA ILE A 187 2.18 0.98 17.83
C ILE A 187 1.99 1.97 16.65
N GLY A 188 0.77 2.14 16.16
CA GLY A 188 0.46 3.21 15.21
C GLY A 188 0.84 2.98 13.74
N LEU A 189 1.05 1.74 13.30
CA LEU A 189 1.14 1.40 11.86
C LEU A 189 -0.22 1.22 11.20
N ILE A 190 -1.25 0.90 11.99
CA ILE A 190 -2.62 0.98 11.53
C ILE A 190 -3.16 2.30 12.06
N PRO A 191 -3.79 3.13 11.24
CA PRO A 191 -4.43 4.33 11.72
C PRO A 191 -5.45 3.92 12.78
N VAL A 192 -5.10 4.26 13.98
CA VAL A 192 -6.05 4.30 15.04
C VAL A 192 -6.82 5.59 14.82
N VAL A 193 -7.86 5.53 14.02
CA VAL A 193 -8.71 6.68 13.74
C VAL A 193 -9.65 6.81 14.93
N ASP A 194 -9.52 7.88 15.65
CA ASP A 194 -10.55 8.36 16.58
C ASP A 194 -11.73 8.86 15.75
N THR A 195 -12.70 7.97 15.46
CA THR A 195 -13.87 8.29 14.64
C THR A 195 -14.96 8.99 15.42
N ASN A 196 -14.89 8.96 16.76
CA ASN A 196 -15.89 9.56 17.64
C ASN A 196 -15.40 10.84 18.33
N GLY A 197 -14.12 11.20 18.19
CA GLY A 197 -13.53 12.44 18.70
C GLY A 197 -13.32 12.44 20.24
N ASP A 198 -13.28 11.28 20.89
CA ASP A 198 -13.10 11.18 22.34
C ASP A 198 -11.62 11.17 22.79
N GLY A 199 -10.69 11.25 21.84
CA GLY A 199 -9.25 11.21 22.06
C GLY A 199 -8.71 9.82 22.37
N VAL A 200 -9.55 8.79 22.35
CA VAL A 200 -9.17 7.40 22.45
C VAL A 200 -9.25 6.78 21.07
N PRO A 201 -8.15 6.23 20.56
CA PRO A 201 -8.17 5.59 19.28
C PRO A 201 -9.20 4.46 19.25
N ASP A 202 -10.16 4.54 18.35
CA ASP A 202 -11.11 3.45 18.11
C ASP A 202 -10.40 2.25 17.48
N MET A 203 -9.88 1.37 18.32
CA MET A 203 -9.40 0.03 17.94
C MET A 203 -10.52 -0.83 17.33
N GLY A 204 -11.59 -0.22 16.96
CA GLY A 204 -12.79 -0.86 16.50
C GLY A 204 -13.54 -0.03 15.50
N ASN A 205 -12.90 0.49 14.45
CA ASN A 205 -13.70 0.80 13.28
C ASN A 205 -14.47 -0.48 12.91
N PRO A 206 -15.83 -0.45 12.99
CA PRO A 206 -16.64 -1.63 12.67
C PRO A 206 -16.31 -2.22 11.29
N ALA A 207 -15.76 -1.42 10.36
CA ALA A 207 -15.27 -1.88 9.08
C ALA A 207 -14.09 -2.87 9.17
N TRP A 208 -13.30 -2.84 10.26
CA TRP A 208 -12.15 -3.72 10.48
C TRP A 208 -12.40 -4.84 11.49
N GLN A 209 -13.52 -4.79 12.23
CA GLN A 209 -13.83 -5.81 13.22
C GLN A 209 -14.01 -7.19 12.55
N GLY A 210 -13.05 -8.07 12.80
CA GLY A 210 -13.06 -9.44 12.32
C GLY A 210 -12.58 -9.64 10.87
N ARG A 211 -12.09 -8.60 10.18
CA ARG A 211 -11.46 -8.72 8.85
C ARG A 211 -9.95 -8.82 8.97
N SER A 212 -9.36 -9.67 8.15
CA SER A 212 -7.91 -9.63 7.90
C SER A 212 -7.57 -8.40 7.07
N MET A 213 -6.34 -7.87 7.22
CA MET A 213 -5.81 -6.81 6.33
C MET A 213 -5.60 -7.28 4.90
N THR A 214 -5.73 -8.55 4.64
CA THR A 214 -5.48 -9.21 3.36
C THR A 214 -6.41 -10.41 3.20
N GLN A 215 -6.74 -10.72 1.97
CA GLN A 215 -7.49 -11.94 1.61
C GLN A 215 -6.71 -13.22 1.92
N LEU A 216 -5.39 -13.13 2.12
CA LEU A 216 -4.53 -14.26 2.48
C LEU A 216 -4.59 -14.63 3.97
N GLY A 217 -5.31 -13.86 4.78
CA GLY A 217 -5.48 -14.10 6.21
C GLY A 217 -4.26 -13.78 7.07
N GLN A 218 -4.39 -14.02 8.38
CA GLN A 218 -3.32 -13.82 9.34
C GLN A 218 -2.20 -14.84 9.13
N GLN A 219 -0.96 -14.37 9.11
CA GLN A 219 0.24 -15.19 8.97
C GLN A 219 1.04 -15.23 10.28
N ASP A 220 1.91 -16.23 10.42
CA ASP A 220 2.85 -16.33 11.53
C ASP A 220 4.20 -15.65 11.20
N PHE A 221 5.00 -15.34 12.21
CA PHE A 221 6.38 -14.89 12.04
C PHE A 221 7.23 -15.98 11.36
N ASN A 222 8.19 -15.58 10.53
CA ASN A 222 9.07 -16.46 9.78
C ASN A 222 8.34 -17.49 8.90
N SER A 223 7.09 -17.24 8.52
CA SER A 223 6.33 -18.10 7.64
C SER A 223 6.58 -17.78 6.17
N TYR A 224 6.42 -18.77 5.32
CA TYR A 224 6.40 -18.61 3.87
C TYR A 224 4.96 -18.35 3.41
N VAL A 225 4.74 -17.25 2.69
CA VAL A 225 3.45 -16.91 2.07
C VAL A 225 3.60 -17.09 0.56
N ARG A 226 2.86 -18.05 0.00
CA ARG A 226 2.94 -18.34 -1.43
C ARG A 226 2.20 -17.27 -2.24
N GLY A 227 2.91 -16.58 -3.12
CA GLY A 227 2.41 -15.50 -3.97
C GLY A 227 1.73 -15.95 -5.27
N TYR A 228 1.54 -17.26 -5.49
CA TYR A 228 0.85 -17.78 -6.66
C TYR A 228 -0.06 -18.95 -6.30
N ARG A 229 -0.99 -19.26 -7.21
CA ARG A 229 -1.77 -20.51 -7.20
C ARG A 229 -1.68 -21.15 -8.57
N LYS A 230 -1.76 -22.47 -8.63
CA LYS A 230 -1.67 -23.26 -9.87
C LYS A 230 -3.06 -23.52 -10.43
N PHE A 231 -3.25 -23.23 -11.72
CA PHE A 231 -4.54 -23.37 -12.43
C PHE A 231 -4.38 -24.13 -13.73
N GLU A 232 -5.51 -24.58 -14.26
CA GLU A 232 -5.66 -25.04 -15.63
C GLU A 232 -5.99 -23.82 -16.51
N VAL A 233 -5.35 -23.73 -17.68
CA VAL A 233 -5.52 -22.62 -18.61
C VAL A 233 -5.80 -23.16 -20.01
N TRP A 234 -6.87 -22.68 -20.61
CA TRP A 234 -7.25 -22.96 -21.98
C TRP A 234 -7.06 -21.72 -22.83
N GLN A 235 -6.47 -21.89 -24.02
CA GLN A 235 -6.26 -20.78 -24.97
C GLN A 235 -6.66 -21.24 -26.38
N PRO A 236 -7.93 -21.06 -26.78
CA PRO A 236 -8.38 -21.21 -28.16
C PRO A 236 -7.99 -19.98 -28.98
N GLN A 237 -7.60 -20.23 -30.24
CA GLN A 237 -7.27 -19.19 -31.21
C GLN A 237 -7.75 -19.62 -32.60
N MET A 238 -8.23 -18.67 -33.39
CA MET A 238 -8.64 -18.90 -34.78
C MET A 238 -8.22 -17.72 -35.67
N THR A 239 -7.58 -18.04 -36.77
CA THR A 239 -7.15 -17.07 -37.78
C THR A 239 -7.82 -17.37 -39.14
N VAL A 240 -8.37 -16.33 -39.76
CA VAL A 240 -8.96 -16.36 -41.09
C VAL A 240 -8.11 -15.47 -42.03
N VAL A 241 -7.70 -16.04 -43.15
CA VAL A 241 -6.97 -15.29 -44.17
C VAL A 241 -7.76 -15.35 -45.47
N LYS A 242 -8.02 -14.19 -46.06
CA LYS A 242 -8.63 -14.06 -47.40
C LYS A 242 -7.75 -13.24 -48.32
N MET A 243 -7.41 -13.85 -49.46
CA MET A 243 -6.77 -13.18 -50.54
C MET A 243 -7.78 -12.81 -51.63
N PHE A 244 -7.71 -11.61 -52.12
CA PHE A 244 -8.56 -11.10 -53.20
C PHE A 244 -7.67 -10.76 -54.37
N GLY A 245 -8.21 -10.96 -55.59
CA GLY A 245 -7.56 -10.60 -56.82
C GLY A 245 -7.55 -9.08 -57.09
N PRO A 246 -7.20 -8.70 -58.33
CA PRO A 246 -7.07 -7.29 -58.69
C PRO A 246 -8.36 -6.49 -58.48
N ALA A 247 -8.23 -5.36 -57.79
CA ALA A 247 -9.31 -4.39 -57.63
C ALA A 247 -8.76 -3.02 -57.27
N ILE A 248 -9.45 -1.94 -57.57
CA ILE A 248 -9.11 -0.53 -57.31
C ILE A 248 -7.66 -0.16 -57.70
N GLY A 249 -7.17 -0.72 -58.81
CA GLY A 249 -5.79 -0.49 -59.30
C GLY A 249 -4.70 -1.30 -58.61
N ALA A 250 -5.02 -2.07 -57.59
CA ALA A 250 -4.11 -2.99 -56.91
C ALA A 250 -4.11 -4.38 -57.61
N GLN A 251 -3.00 -5.11 -57.51
CA GLN A 251 -2.90 -6.48 -57.97
C GLN A 251 -3.49 -7.47 -57.01
N GLN A 252 -3.40 -7.18 -55.73
CA GLN A 252 -3.84 -8.12 -54.69
C GLN A 252 -4.20 -7.38 -53.43
N TRP A 253 -5.12 -7.97 -52.68
CA TRP A 253 -5.45 -7.58 -51.32
C TRP A 253 -5.35 -8.81 -50.41
N VAL A 254 -4.92 -8.60 -49.22
CA VAL A 254 -4.93 -9.63 -48.17
C VAL A 254 -5.62 -9.07 -46.94
N ILE A 255 -6.60 -9.80 -46.42
CA ILE A 255 -7.22 -9.50 -45.14
C ILE A 255 -6.97 -10.69 -44.24
N VAL A 256 -6.56 -10.38 -42.99
CA VAL A 256 -6.32 -11.35 -41.94
C VAL A 256 -7.16 -10.92 -40.74
N GLY A 257 -7.91 -11.85 -40.21
CA GLY A 257 -8.63 -11.68 -38.93
C GLY A 257 -8.25 -12.80 -37.99
N GLU A 258 -7.99 -12.45 -36.75
CA GLU A 258 -7.68 -13.40 -35.67
C GLU A 258 -8.55 -13.11 -34.46
N VAL A 259 -9.06 -14.14 -33.81
CA VAL A 259 -9.75 -14.09 -32.51
C VAL A 259 -9.07 -15.10 -31.59
N ALA A 260 -8.85 -14.70 -30.35
CA ALA A 260 -8.29 -15.58 -29.33
C ALA A 260 -8.93 -15.28 -27.98
N ALA A 261 -8.91 -16.28 -27.09
CA ALA A 261 -9.39 -16.16 -25.73
C ALA A 261 -8.46 -16.87 -24.75
N THR A 262 -8.53 -16.49 -23.49
CA THR A 262 -7.94 -17.19 -22.36
C THR A 262 -9.02 -17.51 -21.36
N LEU A 263 -9.08 -18.78 -20.91
CA LEU A 263 -10.02 -19.26 -19.90
C LEU A 263 -9.26 -19.90 -18.76
N VAL A 264 -9.63 -19.54 -17.54
CA VAL A 264 -9.09 -20.07 -16.27
C VAL A 264 -10.29 -20.51 -15.41
N PRO A 265 -10.89 -21.68 -15.66
CA PRO A 265 -12.23 -22.03 -15.14
C PRO A 265 -12.36 -22.01 -13.62
N ASP A 266 -11.29 -22.25 -12.89
CA ASP A 266 -11.31 -22.33 -11.42
C ASP A 266 -10.70 -21.07 -10.75
N LEU A 267 -10.58 -19.95 -11.47
CA LEU A 267 -10.12 -18.71 -10.89
C LEU A 267 -11.14 -18.22 -9.85
N PRO A 268 -10.75 -17.97 -8.60
CA PRO A 268 -11.69 -17.52 -7.58
C PRO A 268 -12.25 -16.14 -7.90
N ASP A 269 -13.47 -15.88 -7.39
CA ASP A 269 -14.07 -14.55 -7.44
C ASP A 269 -13.16 -13.52 -6.74
N LYS A 270 -13.13 -12.29 -7.24
CA LYS A 270 -12.26 -11.19 -6.81
C LYS A 270 -12.49 -10.75 -5.36
N ASP A 271 -13.63 -11.08 -4.76
CA ASP A 271 -13.92 -10.87 -3.34
C ASP A 271 -13.37 -11.99 -2.44
N VAL A 272 -13.04 -13.15 -3.01
CA VAL A 272 -12.42 -14.28 -2.32
C VAL A 272 -10.89 -14.19 -2.36
N LEU A 273 -10.31 -14.09 -3.55
CA LEU A 273 -8.87 -13.89 -3.75
C LEU A 273 -8.61 -13.23 -5.10
N ARG A 274 -8.02 -12.04 -5.08
CA ARG A 274 -7.62 -11.32 -6.28
C ARG A 274 -6.30 -11.86 -6.85
N PHE A 275 -6.24 -11.85 -8.17
CA PHE A 275 -5.04 -12.12 -8.95
C PHE A 275 -4.68 -10.88 -9.75
N ASP A 276 -3.38 -10.63 -9.92
CA ASP A 276 -2.93 -9.48 -10.70
C ASP A 276 -3.42 -9.57 -12.14
N GLY A 277 -4.00 -8.45 -12.58
CA GLY A 277 -4.27 -8.16 -13.99
C GLY A 277 -3.15 -7.34 -14.61
N PRO A 278 -3.15 -7.17 -15.95
CA PRO A 278 -2.22 -6.27 -16.60
C PRO A 278 -2.43 -4.82 -16.10
N GLY A 279 -1.38 -4.20 -15.55
CA GLY A 279 -1.42 -2.81 -15.11
C GLY A 279 -1.85 -2.57 -13.66
N THR A 280 -2.27 -3.60 -12.92
CA THR A 280 -2.54 -3.47 -11.47
C THR A 280 -1.26 -3.15 -10.70
N ALA A 281 -1.32 -2.23 -9.75
CA ALA A 281 -0.21 -1.81 -8.91
C ALA A 281 -0.63 -1.34 -7.51
N LEU A 282 -1.93 -1.23 -7.23
CA LEU A 282 -2.48 -0.79 -5.95
C LEU A 282 -3.37 -1.89 -5.36
N SER A 283 -3.75 -1.73 -4.10
CA SER A 283 -4.67 -2.65 -3.46
C SER A 283 -6.09 -2.52 -4.02
N GLY A 284 -6.75 -3.65 -4.23
CA GLY A 284 -8.18 -3.69 -4.50
C GLY A 284 -9.08 -3.58 -3.25
N ASP A 285 -8.51 -3.40 -2.06
CA ASP A 285 -9.30 -3.19 -0.84
C ASP A 285 -9.63 -1.70 -0.67
N PRO A 286 -10.93 -1.32 -0.60
CA PRO A 286 -11.34 0.06 -0.38
C PRO A 286 -10.80 0.69 0.92
N LEU A 287 -10.35 -0.12 1.86
CA LEU A 287 -9.76 0.34 3.13
C LEU A 287 -8.25 0.58 3.04
N ALA A 288 -7.60 0.13 1.97
CA ALA A 288 -6.15 0.30 1.78
C ALA A 288 -5.69 1.76 1.80
N PRO A 289 -6.41 2.75 1.25
CA PRO A 289 -6.04 4.16 1.36
C PRO A 289 -5.86 4.64 2.80
N ALA A 290 -6.72 4.20 3.72
CA ALA A 290 -6.61 4.56 5.13
C ALA A 290 -5.35 3.99 5.79
N ILE A 291 -4.90 2.80 5.38
CA ILE A 291 -3.65 2.17 5.87
C ILE A 291 -2.43 2.94 5.34
N LEU A 292 -2.43 3.29 4.07
CA LEU A 292 -1.31 3.96 3.41
C LEU A 292 -1.15 5.43 3.86
N ALA A 293 -2.25 6.09 4.21
CA ALA A 293 -2.24 7.46 4.72
C ALA A 293 -1.38 7.62 5.99
N THR A 294 -1.30 6.59 6.84
CA THR A 294 -0.47 6.63 8.06
C THR A 294 1.02 6.51 7.80
N SER A 295 1.42 5.93 6.68
CA SER A 295 2.83 5.85 6.30
C SER A 295 3.33 7.13 5.60
N GLY A 296 2.52 8.20 5.54
CA GLY A 296 2.85 9.45 4.86
C GLY A 296 2.66 9.40 3.33
N HIS A 297 2.15 8.29 2.82
CA HIS A 297 1.78 8.12 1.42
C HIS A 297 0.26 8.25 1.31
N ALA A 298 -0.25 9.46 1.43
CA ALA A 298 -1.66 9.73 1.24
C ALA A 298 -2.03 9.39 -0.21
N THR A 299 -2.67 8.27 -0.41
CA THR A 299 -3.38 7.94 -1.64
C THR A 299 -4.83 7.73 -1.26
N ASP A 300 -5.71 8.41 -1.95
CA ASP A 300 -7.16 8.18 -1.92
C ASP A 300 -7.56 7.09 -2.93
N ARG A 301 -6.58 6.47 -3.59
CA ARG A 301 -6.77 5.52 -4.67
C ARG A 301 -6.65 4.09 -4.18
N PHE A 302 -7.59 3.28 -4.60
CA PHE A 302 -7.51 1.83 -4.64
C PHE A 302 -7.94 1.39 -6.05
N GLU A 303 -7.63 0.18 -6.44
CA GLU A 303 -8.02 -0.33 -7.74
C GLU A 303 -9.41 -0.96 -7.70
N PRO A 304 -10.30 -0.61 -8.64
CA PRO A 304 -11.61 -1.24 -8.74
C PRO A 304 -11.45 -2.74 -9.08
N ALA A 305 -12.44 -3.53 -8.71
CA ALA A 305 -12.42 -4.96 -8.99
C ALA A 305 -12.24 -5.28 -10.49
N SER A 306 -12.70 -4.38 -11.38
CA SER A 306 -12.53 -4.52 -12.84
C SER A 306 -11.08 -4.49 -13.32
N ALA A 307 -10.13 -3.94 -12.55
CA ALA A 307 -8.72 -3.90 -12.93
C ALA A 307 -8.00 -5.25 -12.73
N PHE A 308 -8.51 -6.08 -11.82
CA PHE A 308 -7.91 -7.38 -11.51
C PHE A 308 -8.30 -8.45 -12.52
N ALA A 309 -7.58 -9.58 -12.47
CA ALA A 309 -7.73 -10.69 -13.40
C ALA A 309 -9.14 -11.30 -13.41
N ASP A 310 -9.56 -11.74 -14.59
CA ASP A 310 -10.81 -12.43 -14.88
C ASP A 310 -10.55 -13.90 -15.26
N ASP A 311 -11.52 -14.75 -15.02
CA ASP A 311 -11.50 -16.17 -15.42
C ASP A 311 -11.61 -16.36 -16.93
N PHE A 312 -12.15 -15.35 -17.63
CA PHE A 312 -12.30 -15.29 -19.07
C PHE A 312 -11.80 -13.94 -19.60
N SER A 313 -11.04 -13.98 -20.69
CA SER A 313 -10.62 -12.78 -21.42
C SER A 313 -10.46 -13.10 -22.91
N TRP A 314 -10.80 -12.15 -23.80
CA TRP A 314 -10.70 -12.34 -25.21
C TRP A 314 -10.48 -11.05 -25.99
N GLY A 315 -9.98 -11.22 -27.20
CA GLY A 315 -9.80 -10.11 -28.11
C GLY A 315 -9.66 -10.55 -29.55
N TYR A 316 -9.56 -9.59 -30.45
CA TYR A 316 -9.34 -9.84 -31.87
C TYR A 316 -8.32 -8.89 -32.47
N ARG A 317 -7.76 -9.34 -33.60
CA ARG A 317 -6.83 -8.56 -34.41
C ARG A 317 -7.27 -8.63 -35.86
N LEU A 318 -7.27 -7.49 -36.53
CA LEU A 318 -7.59 -7.37 -37.95
C LEU A 318 -6.39 -6.71 -38.67
N ALA A 319 -6.02 -7.25 -39.80
CA ALA A 319 -5.01 -6.62 -40.62
C ALA A 319 -5.42 -6.68 -42.12
N ALA A 320 -5.09 -5.63 -42.84
CA ALA A 320 -5.27 -5.58 -44.31
C ALA A 320 -4.03 -5.00 -44.94
N ARG A 321 -3.67 -5.56 -46.10
CA ARG A 321 -2.60 -5.08 -46.96
C ARG A 321 -3.07 -5.07 -48.39
N ILE A 322 -2.70 -4.04 -49.11
CA ILE A 322 -3.00 -3.86 -50.55
C ILE A 322 -1.69 -3.73 -51.29
N ASP A 323 -1.51 -4.52 -52.35
CA ASP A 323 -0.25 -4.54 -53.09
C ASP A 323 -0.45 -3.87 -54.48
N TYR A 324 0.26 -2.77 -54.72
CA TYR A 324 0.35 -2.05 -55.97
C TYR A 324 1.73 -2.29 -56.59
N THR A 325 1.77 -2.73 -57.83
CA THR A 325 3.04 -2.93 -58.56
C THR A 325 3.27 -1.80 -59.54
N ASP A 326 4.54 -1.43 -59.75
CA ASP A 326 5.03 -0.45 -60.71
C ASP A 326 4.27 0.90 -60.63
N VAL A 327 4.09 1.41 -59.43
CA VAL A 327 3.36 2.67 -59.19
C VAL A 327 4.10 3.86 -59.80
N ILE A 328 5.43 3.94 -59.58
CA ILE A 328 6.31 4.97 -60.11
C ILE A 328 7.70 4.34 -60.36
N GLY A 329 8.09 4.21 -61.66
CA GLY A 329 9.46 3.86 -62.00
C GLY A 329 9.99 2.53 -61.46
N GLY A 330 9.14 1.50 -61.39
CA GLY A 330 9.51 0.18 -60.90
C GLY A 330 9.39 0.02 -59.38
N VAL A 331 8.80 1.01 -58.71
CA VAL A 331 8.54 0.91 -57.23
C VAL A 331 7.18 0.25 -57.02
N ASN A 332 7.17 -0.80 -56.24
CA ASN A 332 5.94 -1.42 -55.68
C ASN A 332 5.61 -0.80 -54.34
N LEU A 333 4.33 -0.54 -54.09
CA LEU A 333 3.83 0.01 -52.81
C LEU A 333 2.86 -0.95 -52.17
N SER A 334 3.04 -1.19 -50.89
CA SER A 334 2.17 -2.04 -50.07
C SER A 334 1.71 -1.27 -48.83
N PRO A 335 0.63 -0.44 -48.91
CA PRO A 335 -0.02 0.12 -47.76
C PRO A 335 -0.68 -0.98 -46.94
N ALA A 336 -0.61 -0.83 -45.60
CA ALA A 336 -1.18 -1.77 -44.64
C ALA A 336 -1.80 -1.03 -43.47
N ILE A 337 -2.84 -1.64 -42.90
CA ILE A 337 -3.47 -1.25 -41.65
C ILE A 337 -3.61 -2.47 -40.79
N ALA A 338 -3.39 -2.31 -39.50
CA ALA A 338 -3.70 -3.33 -38.49
C ALA A 338 -4.44 -2.68 -37.32
N PHE A 339 -5.38 -3.40 -36.75
CA PHE A 339 -6.15 -3.01 -35.59
C PHE A 339 -6.15 -4.17 -34.59
N ALA A 340 -5.95 -3.88 -33.31
CA ALA A 340 -6.08 -4.84 -32.22
C ALA A 340 -7.05 -4.28 -31.20
N HIS A 341 -7.88 -5.17 -30.63
CA HIS A 341 -8.82 -4.86 -29.58
C HIS A 341 -8.91 -6.02 -28.60
N ASP A 342 -8.57 -5.77 -27.35
CA ASP A 342 -8.81 -6.68 -26.24
C ASP A 342 -10.20 -6.31 -25.68
N VAL A 343 -11.20 -7.14 -25.93
CA VAL A 343 -12.62 -6.73 -25.88
C VAL A 343 -13.17 -6.82 -24.46
N GLU A 344 -12.82 -7.89 -23.75
CA GLU A 344 -13.39 -8.19 -22.43
C GLU A 344 -12.41 -8.99 -21.60
N GLY A 345 -12.30 -8.63 -20.33
CA GLY A 345 -11.56 -9.32 -19.30
C GLY A 345 -10.05 -9.08 -19.30
N ASN A 346 -9.47 -9.21 -18.13
CA ASN A 346 -8.05 -9.08 -17.85
C ASN A 346 -7.42 -10.46 -17.66
N THR A 347 -6.51 -10.86 -18.54
CA THR A 347 -5.79 -12.14 -18.37
C THR A 347 -4.89 -12.09 -17.13
N PRO A 348 -4.95 -13.09 -16.22
CA PRO A 348 -4.08 -13.15 -15.06
C PRO A 348 -2.59 -13.08 -15.40
N LEU A 349 -1.81 -12.39 -14.58
CA LEU A 349 -0.35 -12.43 -14.68
C LEU A 349 0.21 -13.81 -14.23
N PRO A 350 1.30 -14.31 -14.84
CA PRO A 350 2.17 -13.64 -15.82
C PRO A 350 1.72 -13.82 -17.29
N LEU A 351 0.54 -14.33 -17.57
CA LEU A 351 0.07 -14.52 -18.96
C LEU A 351 -0.16 -13.19 -19.67
N GLY A 352 -0.99 -12.31 -19.10
CA GLY A 352 -1.18 -10.93 -19.55
C GLY A 352 -1.59 -10.74 -21.01
N ASN A 353 -2.25 -11.72 -21.63
CA ASN A 353 -2.54 -11.71 -23.08
C ASN A 353 -3.53 -10.61 -23.46
N PHE A 354 -4.57 -10.45 -22.67
CA PHE A 354 -5.65 -9.47 -22.88
C PHE A 354 -5.74 -8.51 -21.69
N HIS A 355 -6.05 -7.27 -22.03
CA HIS A 355 -6.30 -6.20 -21.07
C HIS A 355 -7.55 -5.45 -21.54
N GLU A 356 -8.64 -5.58 -20.83
CA GLU A 356 -9.95 -5.06 -21.21
C GLU A 356 -9.89 -3.63 -21.76
N ASP A 357 -10.57 -3.40 -22.88
CA ASP A 357 -10.61 -2.13 -23.62
C ASP A 357 -9.27 -1.60 -24.16
N ARG A 358 -8.19 -2.37 -24.10
CA ARG A 358 -6.93 -1.97 -24.73
C ARG A 358 -7.04 -2.10 -26.25
N MET A 359 -6.74 -1.02 -26.96
CA MET A 359 -6.79 -0.96 -28.41
C MET A 359 -5.49 -0.41 -28.99
N SER A 360 -5.20 -0.81 -30.22
CA SER A 360 -4.13 -0.18 -31.02
C SER A 360 -4.48 -0.17 -32.50
N VAL A 361 -4.03 0.86 -33.20
CA VAL A 361 -4.07 0.95 -34.66
C VAL A 361 -2.67 1.20 -35.21
N THR A 362 -2.30 0.44 -36.21
CA THR A 362 -1.06 0.65 -36.95
C THR A 362 -1.38 0.94 -38.40
N VAL A 363 -0.87 2.02 -38.93
CA VAL A 363 -0.92 2.34 -40.37
C VAL A 363 0.49 2.43 -40.91
N GLY A 364 0.71 1.95 -42.12
CA GLY A 364 2.03 2.00 -42.71
C GLY A 364 2.07 1.75 -44.21
N VAL A 365 3.21 1.99 -44.81
CA VAL A 365 3.46 1.70 -46.20
C VAL A 365 4.86 1.11 -46.36
N THR A 366 4.95 0.06 -47.16
CA THR A 366 6.22 -0.52 -47.60
C THR A 366 6.40 -0.22 -49.09
N ALA A 367 7.55 0.34 -49.44
CA ALA A 367 7.98 0.56 -50.81
C ALA A 367 9.11 -0.42 -51.16
N THR A 368 8.98 -1.16 -52.24
CA THR A 368 10.00 -2.11 -52.70
C THR A 368 10.45 -1.71 -54.14
N TYR A 369 11.77 -1.58 -54.30
CA TYR A 369 12.36 -1.24 -55.59
C TYR A 369 13.30 -2.34 -56.05
N GLN A 370 13.08 -2.84 -57.29
CA GLN A 370 13.87 -3.89 -57.97
C GLN A 370 14.08 -5.14 -57.08
N ASN A 371 13.17 -5.46 -56.19
CA ASN A 371 13.25 -6.57 -55.24
C ASN A 371 14.51 -6.56 -54.30
N SER A 372 15.33 -5.52 -54.40
CA SER A 372 16.57 -5.37 -53.61
C SER A 372 16.44 -4.33 -52.50
N TRP A 373 15.76 -3.23 -52.75
CA TRP A 373 15.57 -2.18 -51.78
C TRP A 373 14.16 -2.23 -51.20
N GLN A 374 14.04 -2.15 -49.90
CA GLN A 374 12.77 -2.02 -49.22
C GLN A 374 12.83 -0.89 -48.18
N GLY A 375 11.89 0.03 -48.28
CA GLY A 375 11.67 1.09 -47.31
C GLY A 375 10.31 0.90 -46.66
N THR A 376 10.21 0.97 -45.32
CA THR A 376 8.95 0.85 -44.60
C THR A 376 8.83 2.00 -43.63
N VAL A 377 7.65 2.64 -43.60
CA VAL A 377 7.27 3.62 -42.56
C VAL A 377 5.95 3.17 -41.96
N LYS A 378 5.88 3.15 -40.63
CA LYS A 378 4.69 2.76 -39.88
C LYS A 378 4.50 3.73 -38.72
N TYR A 379 3.24 4.03 -38.39
CA TYR A 379 2.84 4.72 -37.18
C TYR A 379 1.89 3.80 -36.39
N THR A 380 2.13 3.70 -35.11
CA THR A 380 1.27 2.94 -34.19
C THR A 380 0.79 3.86 -33.09
N GLU A 381 -0.51 3.87 -32.89
CA GLU A 381 -1.23 4.56 -31.82
C GLU A 381 -1.84 3.53 -30.87
N PHE A 382 -1.71 3.79 -29.56
CA PHE A 382 -2.32 2.98 -28.50
C PHE A 382 -3.38 3.81 -27.80
N PHE A 383 -4.53 3.22 -27.52
CA PHE A 383 -5.66 3.89 -26.89
C PHE A 383 -6.56 2.91 -26.15
N GLY A 384 -7.53 3.45 -25.42
CA GLY A 384 -8.44 2.67 -24.56
C GLY A 384 -7.82 2.31 -23.21
N ASN A 385 -8.66 2.22 -22.21
CA ASN A 385 -8.33 1.90 -20.81
C ASN A 385 -7.16 2.74 -20.24
N GLU A 386 -7.29 4.07 -20.29
CA GLU A 386 -6.23 5.04 -19.93
C GLU A 386 -5.60 4.77 -18.55
N ASP A 387 -6.39 4.33 -17.58
CA ASP A 387 -5.95 4.16 -16.20
C ASP A 387 -5.00 2.96 -16.02
N TYR A 388 -5.15 1.88 -16.82
CA TYR A 388 -4.42 0.63 -16.64
C TYR A 388 -3.60 0.21 -17.87
N ASN A 389 -3.82 0.84 -19.02
CA ASN A 389 -3.08 0.55 -20.24
C ASN A 389 -1.70 1.21 -20.21
N LEU A 390 -0.67 0.49 -19.79
CA LEU A 390 0.71 0.97 -19.71
C LEU A 390 1.31 1.40 -21.07
N MET A 391 0.60 1.17 -22.17
CA MET A 391 0.99 1.58 -23.52
C MET A 391 0.25 2.83 -24.00
N TYR A 392 -0.74 3.33 -23.28
CA TYR A 392 -1.68 4.37 -23.68
C TYR A 392 -1.02 5.64 -24.26
N ASP A 393 0.13 6.05 -23.74
CA ASP A 393 0.88 7.24 -24.14
C ASP A 393 2.16 6.92 -24.94
N ARG A 394 2.29 5.69 -25.48
CA ARG A 394 3.52 5.20 -26.10
C ARG A 394 3.43 5.04 -27.62
N ASP A 395 2.74 5.95 -28.25
CA ASP A 395 2.68 6.03 -29.70
C ASP A 395 4.06 6.18 -30.32
N PHE A 396 4.27 5.53 -31.45
CA PHE A 396 5.57 5.61 -32.08
C PHE A 396 5.51 5.58 -33.61
N LEU A 397 6.50 6.25 -34.23
CA LEU A 397 6.80 6.18 -35.63
C LEU A 397 8.03 5.29 -35.85
N GLN A 398 7.91 4.32 -36.74
CA GLN A 398 9.00 3.44 -37.15
C GLN A 398 9.36 3.69 -38.62
N ALA A 399 10.65 3.83 -38.91
CA ALA A 399 11.17 3.83 -40.29
C ALA A 399 12.28 2.77 -40.41
N MET A 400 12.24 1.99 -41.47
CA MET A 400 13.22 0.95 -41.76
C MET A 400 13.62 1.01 -43.22
N VAL A 401 14.90 0.81 -43.53
CA VAL A 401 15.43 0.60 -44.88
C VAL A 401 16.24 -0.68 -44.91
N GLN A 402 15.96 -1.53 -45.88
CA GLN A 402 16.62 -2.81 -46.07
C GLN A 402 17.14 -2.93 -47.50
N TYR A 403 18.32 -3.49 -47.65
CA TYR A 403 18.88 -3.88 -48.95
C TYR A 403 19.21 -5.37 -48.93
N SER A 404 18.74 -6.05 -49.98
CA SER A 404 19.00 -7.48 -50.20
C SER A 404 19.84 -7.64 -51.44
N PHE A 405 20.96 -8.30 -51.33
CA PHE A 405 21.95 -8.53 -52.41
C PHE A 405 22.07 -10.02 -52.75
#